data_f51a1ba5a8c397d9b8815f9f6ecc4ed3
#
_entry.id   f51a1ba5a8c397d9b8815f9f6ecc4ed3
#
_cell.length_a   1.000
_cell.length_b   1.000
_cell.length_c   1.000
_cell.angle_alpha   90.00
_cell.angle_beta   90.00
_cell.angle_gamma   90.00
#
_symmetry.space_group_name_H-M   'P 1'
#
loop_
_entity.id
_entity.type
_entity.pdbx_description
1 polymer ?
#
loop_
_entity_poly.entity_id
_entity_poly.type
_entity_poly.pdbx_seq_one_letter_code
_entity_poly.pdbx_strand_id
1 'polypeptide(L)'
;SINSEQYQRLWDPDLEGGYPANHFAFRQVLNVLHDRGAETLIEIGVGGGRAIPIFTAAGLDMYGVDNDPVMVETSAQAMTAAGLPSERASWADIEDSVSLSNARRSGPYDALLAMGVLPHVGHERVALQNMYSLVKPGGSVFVECRNKLFSLVTFNRFTYEFIMDDLLGDVHGEVRDAASEFVKTRVDVEVPPKPSGHEAKYHNPLNIHEMFEDAGFVDIRVRPFHYHAAMPRFEKELGAAFRAESIALENEPSDWRGLFLCSAFVVEAYRPSTGL
;
A
#
# COMPACT_ATOMS: atom_id res chain seq x y z
N SER A 1 22.93 7.91 -8.07
CA SER A 1 21.96 8.94 -7.65
C SER A 1 21.20 9.43 -8.87
N ILE A 2 19.89 9.39 -8.80
CA ILE A 2 19.02 9.98 -9.82
C ILE A 2 19.28 11.47 -9.80
N ASN A 3 19.46 12.10 -10.97
CA ASN A 3 19.48 13.55 -11.01
C ASN A 3 18.05 14.10 -10.80
N SER A 4 17.94 15.30 -10.26
CA SER A 4 16.65 15.92 -9.91
C SER A 4 15.70 16.07 -11.11
N GLU A 5 16.20 16.18 -12.34
CA GLU A 5 15.38 16.27 -13.56
C GLU A 5 14.79 14.91 -13.99
N GLN A 6 15.54 13.82 -13.84
CA GLN A 6 15.00 12.47 -14.06
C GLN A 6 13.92 12.14 -13.05
N TYR A 7 14.11 12.58 -11.82
CA TYR A 7 13.14 12.44 -10.75
C TYR A 7 11.85 13.20 -11.06
N GLN A 8 11.94 14.47 -11.52
CA GLN A 8 10.81 15.29 -11.92
C GLN A 8 10.01 14.70 -13.09
N ARG A 9 10.68 14.16 -14.11
CA ARG A 9 10.02 13.55 -15.27
C ARG A 9 9.22 12.28 -14.94
N LEU A 10 9.61 11.57 -13.89
CA LEU A 10 8.86 10.41 -13.39
C LEU A 10 7.57 10.86 -12.66
N TRP A 11 7.42 12.15 -12.38
CA TRP A 11 6.44 12.70 -11.45
C TRP A 11 5.43 13.68 -12.05
N ASP A 12 5.39 13.83 -13.36
CA ASP A 12 4.40 14.69 -14.01
C ASP A 12 3.08 13.93 -14.18
N PRO A 13 2.08 14.15 -13.28
CA PRO A 13 0.86 13.36 -13.31
C PRO A 13 -0.04 13.80 -14.45
N ASP A 14 -0.50 12.87 -15.27
CA ASP A 14 -1.59 13.10 -16.20
C ASP A 14 -2.92 13.20 -15.42
N LEU A 15 -3.33 14.44 -15.10
CA LEU A 15 -4.55 14.73 -14.36
C LEU A 15 -5.83 14.37 -15.10
N GLU A 16 -5.78 14.31 -16.43
CA GLU A 16 -6.93 13.95 -17.25
C GLU A 16 -7.18 12.43 -17.26
N GLY A 17 -6.10 11.63 -17.15
CA GLY A 17 -6.16 10.18 -17.19
C GLY A 17 -6.62 9.51 -15.88
N GLY A 18 -6.60 10.22 -14.77
CA GLY A 18 -6.98 9.69 -13.46
C GLY A 18 -6.05 10.14 -12.33
N TYR A 19 -6.35 9.71 -11.09
CA TYR A 19 -5.53 10.02 -9.93
C TYR A 19 -4.33 9.07 -9.85
N PRO A 20 -3.08 9.59 -9.87
CA PRO A 20 -1.88 8.77 -9.88
C PRO A 20 -1.45 8.34 -8.46
N ALA A 21 -2.32 7.67 -7.72
CA ALA A 21 -2.12 7.36 -6.30
C ALA A 21 -0.77 6.69 -6.00
N ASN A 22 -0.45 5.61 -6.71
CA ASN A 22 0.78 4.85 -6.47
C ASN A 22 2.05 5.68 -6.71
N HIS A 23 1.96 6.68 -7.55
CA HIS A 23 3.05 7.59 -7.84
C HIS A 23 3.53 8.33 -6.57
N PHE A 24 2.61 8.81 -5.75
CA PHE A 24 2.96 9.49 -4.50
C PHE A 24 3.53 8.53 -3.46
N ALA A 25 3.02 7.29 -3.40
CA ALA A 25 3.61 6.24 -2.58
C ALA A 25 5.04 5.93 -3.04
N PHE A 26 5.27 5.72 -4.34
CA PHE A 26 6.59 5.45 -4.89
C PHE A 26 7.58 6.59 -4.61
N ARG A 27 7.13 7.86 -4.71
CA ARG A 27 7.97 9.03 -4.36
C ARG A 27 8.46 8.95 -2.91
N GLN A 28 7.57 8.66 -1.97
CA GLN A 28 7.93 8.54 -0.56
C GLN A 28 8.92 7.38 -0.33
N VAL A 29 8.67 6.23 -0.94
CA VAL A 29 9.54 5.05 -0.85
C VAL A 29 10.93 5.35 -1.43
N LEU A 30 11.00 5.92 -2.64
CA LEU A 30 12.27 6.26 -3.29
C LEU A 30 13.12 7.24 -2.48
N ASN A 31 12.50 8.23 -1.83
CA ASN A 31 13.23 9.16 -0.96
C ASN A 31 13.92 8.41 0.18
N VAL A 32 13.20 7.50 0.83
CA VAL A 32 13.78 6.68 1.93
C VAL A 32 14.89 5.77 1.41
N LEU A 33 14.68 5.08 0.28
CA LEU A 33 15.67 4.17 -0.30
C LEU A 33 16.94 4.90 -0.73
N HIS A 34 16.79 6.08 -1.34
CA HIS A 34 17.92 6.93 -1.70
C HIS A 34 18.73 7.36 -0.48
N ASP A 35 18.07 7.87 0.56
CA ASP A 35 18.73 8.33 1.79
C ASP A 35 19.47 7.19 2.53
N ARG A 36 19.02 5.96 2.36
CA ARG A 36 19.62 4.77 2.96
C ARG A 36 20.67 4.09 2.07
N GLY A 37 20.83 4.52 0.83
CA GLY A 37 21.75 3.91 -0.13
C GLY A 37 21.38 2.48 -0.51
N ALA A 38 20.07 2.18 -0.59
CA ALA A 38 19.58 0.87 -1.02
C ALA A 38 19.94 0.60 -2.49
N GLU A 39 20.36 -0.62 -2.80
CA GLU A 39 20.76 -1.05 -4.14
C GLU A 39 19.77 -2.07 -4.73
N THR A 40 19.22 -2.95 -3.91
CA THR A 40 18.36 -4.06 -4.35
C THR A 40 16.95 -3.94 -3.76
N LEU A 41 15.93 -4.14 -4.60
CA LEU A 41 14.52 -4.09 -4.22
C LEU A 41 13.76 -5.30 -4.78
N ILE A 42 13.00 -5.98 -3.96
CA ILE A 42 12.01 -6.96 -4.42
C ILE A 42 10.59 -6.41 -4.26
N GLU A 43 9.77 -6.53 -5.29
CA GLU A 43 8.33 -6.24 -5.22
C GLU A 43 7.54 -7.54 -5.08
N ILE A 44 6.70 -7.59 -4.05
CA ILE A 44 5.71 -8.65 -3.83
C ILE A 44 4.38 -8.20 -4.45
N GLY A 45 3.77 -9.08 -5.25
CA GLY A 45 2.60 -8.70 -6.05
C GLY A 45 2.97 -7.70 -7.13
N VAL A 46 4.02 -8.01 -7.91
CA VAL A 46 4.56 -7.12 -8.93
C VAL A 46 3.55 -6.75 -10.03
N GLY A 47 2.50 -7.56 -10.19
CA GLY A 47 1.43 -7.32 -11.15
C GLY A 47 1.95 -7.10 -12.57
N GLY A 48 1.43 -6.09 -13.26
CA GLY A 48 1.88 -5.70 -14.60
C GLY A 48 3.24 -4.98 -14.64
N GLY A 49 3.99 -4.93 -13.53
CA GLY A 49 5.33 -4.34 -13.47
C GLY A 49 5.37 -2.82 -13.48
N ARG A 50 4.35 -2.16 -12.98
CA ARG A 50 4.23 -0.67 -12.99
C ARG A 50 5.38 0.02 -12.26
N ALA A 51 5.89 -0.55 -11.17
CA ALA A 51 6.99 0.00 -10.41
C ALA A 51 8.35 -0.22 -11.09
N ILE A 52 8.51 -1.25 -11.91
CA ILE A 52 9.79 -1.66 -12.49
C ILE A 52 10.52 -0.51 -13.21
N PRO A 53 9.91 0.17 -14.21
CA PRO A 53 10.62 1.23 -14.91
C PRO A 53 10.98 2.41 -13.98
N ILE A 54 10.17 2.69 -12.98
CA ILE A 54 10.35 3.81 -12.05
C ILE A 54 11.55 3.55 -11.13
N PHE A 55 11.56 2.39 -10.46
CA PHE A 55 12.62 2.06 -9.51
C PHE A 55 13.94 1.70 -10.22
N THR A 56 13.87 1.10 -11.42
CA THR A 56 15.08 0.84 -12.24
C THR A 56 15.69 2.15 -12.72
N ALA A 57 14.90 3.11 -13.19
CA ALA A 57 15.40 4.44 -13.56
C ALA A 57 16.01 5.18 -12.36
N ALA A 58 15.58 4.83 -11.16
CA ALA A 58 16.14 5.30 -9.90
C ALA A 58 17.49 4.63 -9.54
N GLY A 59 17.94 3.69 -10.31
CA GLY A 59 19.21 2.96 -10.09
C GLY A 59 19.10 1.74 -9.20
N LEU A 60 17.87 1.29 -8.90
CA LEU A 60 17.65 0.08 -8.10
C LEU A 60 17.67 -1.18 -8.96
N ASP A 61 18.27 -2.21 -8.44
CA ASP A 61 18.29 -3.53 -9.01
C ASP A 61 17.02 -4.28 -8.60
N MET A 62 16.04 -4.32 -9.53
CA MET A 62 14.69 -4.78 -9.25
C MET A 62 14.51 -6.29 -9.44
N TYR A 63 13.70 -6.87 -8.54
CA TYR A 63 13.15 -8.23 -8.59
C TYR A 63 11.65 -8.17 -8.32
N GLY A 64 10.90 -9.17 -8.78
CA GLY A 64 9.46 -9.21 -8.56
C GLY A 64 8.91 -10.62 -8.45
N VAL A 65 7.88 -10.78 -7.64
CA VAL A 65 7.11 -12.03 -7.57
C VAL A 65 5.62 -11.73 -7.61
N ASP A 66 4.86 -12.65 -8.20
CA ASP A 66 3.40 -12.61 -8.22
C ASP A 66 2.84 -14.04 -8.15
N ASN A 67 1.65 -14.21 -7.60
CA ASN A 67 0.97 -15.50 -7.56
C ASN A 67 0.04 -15.74 -8.76
N ASP A 68 -0.09 -14.76 -9.66
CA ASP A 68 -0.77 -14.90 -10.94
C ASP A 68 0.26 -15.13 -12.06
N PRO A 69 0.25 -16.29 -12.75
CA PRO A 69 1.17 -16.57 -13.85
C PRO A 69 1.10 -15.55 -14.98
N VAL A 70 -0.07 -14.96 -15.25
CA VAL A 70 -0.22 -13.93 -16.29
C VAL A 70 0.51 -12.65 -15.90
N MET A 71 0.45 -12.29 -14.61
CA MET A 71 1.18 -11.13 -14.08
C MET A 71 2.69 -11.37 -14.09
N VAL A 72 3.15 -12.58 -13.80
CA VAL A 72 4.57 -12.97 -13.93
C VAL A 72 5.06 -12.77 -15.33
N GLU A 73 4.33 -13.25 -16.35
CA GLU A 73 4.72 -13.07 -17.75
C GLU A 73 4.77 -11.59 -18.14
N THR A 74 3.76 -10.81 -17.74
CA THR A 74 3.69 -9.37 -18.02
C THR A 74 4.83 -8.62 -17.35
N SER A 75 5.13 -8.92 -16.10
CA SER A 75 6.24 -8.29 -15.37
C SER A 75 7.61 -8.71 -15.90
N ALA A 76 7.77 -9.95 -16.41
CA ALA A 76 8.98 -10.39 -17.09
C ALA A 76 9.26 -9.56 -18.35
N GLN A 77 8.22 -9.22 -19.12
CA GLN A 77 8.33 -8.31 -20.27
C GLN A 77 8.71 -6.89 -19.82
N ALA A 78 8.14 -6.40 -18.71
CA ALA A 78 8.50 -5.11 -18.14
C ALA A 78 9.96 -5.08 -17.64
N MET A 79 10.46 -6.17 -17.04
CA MET A 79 11.88 -6.33 -16.67
C MET A 79 12.77 -6.18 -17.91
N THR A 80 12.47 -6.92 -18.98
CA THR A 80 13.23 -6.85 -20.24
C THR A 80 13.22 -5.44 -20.83
N ALA A 81 12.06 -4.77 -20.84
CA ALA A 81 11.92 -3.40 -21.34
C ALA A 81 12.72 -2.39 -20.49
N ALA A 82 12.93 -2.65 -19.21
CA ALA A 82 13.75 -1.85 -18.31
C ALA A 82 15.26 -2.23 -18.36
N GLY A 83 15.66 -3.17 -19.24
CA GLY A 83 17.04 -3.63 -19.35
C GLY A 83 17.47 -4.63 -18.29
N LEU A 84 16.53 -5.25 -17.60
CA LEU A 84 16.78 -6.28 -16.59
C LEU A 84 16.50 -7.69 -17.15
N PRO A 85 17.14 -8.73 -16.59
CA PRO A 85 16.82 -10.12 -16.93
C PRO A 85 15.35 -10.46 -16.64
N SER A 86 14.67 -11.10 -17.58
CA SER A 86 13.24 -11.49 -17.42
C SER A 86 12.99 -12.46 -16.27
N GLU A 87 13.96 -13.32 -15.95
CA GLU A 87 13.94 -14.28 -14.84
C GLU A 87 13.92 -13.66 -13.45
N ARG A 88 14.11 -12.34 -13.34
CA ARG A 88 13.92 -11.59 -12.08
C ARG A 88 12.46 -11.44 -11.70
N ALA A 89 11.52 -11.64 -12.63
CA ALA A 89 10.12 -11.86 -12.37
C ALA A 89 9.84 -13.36 -12.25
N SER A 90 9.28 -13.81 -11.13
CA SER A 90 9.01 -15.22 -10.88
C SER A 90 7.69 -15.43 -10.15
N TRP A 91 7.13 -16.63 -10.30
CA TRP A 91 5.92 -17.01 -9.58
C TRP A 91 6.25 -17.32 -8.11
N ALA A 92 5.50 -16.71 -7.19
CA ALA A 92 5.50 -17.09 -5.79
C ALA A 92 4.25 -16.53 -5.10
N ASP A 93 3.79 -17.25 -4.06
CA ASP A 93 2.76 -16.80 -3.14
C ASP A 93 3.42 -16.35 -1.84
N ILE A 94 3.13 -15.13 -1.40
CA ILE A 94 3.71 -14.57 -0.17
C ILE A 94 3.28 -15.32 1.09
N GLU A 95 2.19 -16.07 1.04
CA GLU A 95 1.73 -16.92 2.14
C GLU A 95 2.36 -18.33 2.11
N ASP A 96 3.02 -18.71 1.01
CA ASP A 96 3.74 -19.99 0.89
C ASP A 96 5.27 -19.78 0.89
N SER A 97 5.88 -20.08 2.03
CA SER A 97 7.33 -19.93 2.21
C SER A 97 8.16 -20.81 1.26
N VAL A 98 7.62 -21.93 0.78
CA VAL A 98 8.34 -22.83 -0.13
C VAL A 98 8.43 -22.22 -1.52
N SER A 99 7.34 -21.61 -1.99
CA SER A 99 7.30 -20.94 -3.31
C SER A 99 8.30 -19.79 -3.42
N LEU A 100 8.66 -19.15 -2.32
CA LEU A 100 9.64 -18.05 -2.26
C LEU A 100 11.10 -18.49 -2.37
N SER A 101 11.40 -19.76 -2.61
CA SER A 101 12.77 -20.30 -2.66
C SER A 101 13.64 -19.63 -3.73
N ASN A 102 13.07 -19.25 -4.89
CA ASN A 102 13.80 -18.54 -5.94
C ASN A 102 14.14 -17.11 -5.51
N ALA A 103 13.16 -16.39 -4.94
CA ALA A 103 13.36 -15.04 -4.40
C ALA A 103 14.45 -15.03 -3.30
N ARG A 104 14.45 -16.02 -2.40
CA ARG A 104 15.49 -16.14 -1.37
C ARG A 104 16.88 -16.41 -1.91
N ARG A 105 17.02 -17.17 -3.03
CA ARG A 105 18.33 -17.41 -3.65
C ARG A 105 18.94 -16.15 -4.27
N SER A 106 18.11 -15.26 -4.80
CA SER A 106 18.56 -13.98 -5.37
C SER A 106 18.75 -12.89 -4.32
N GLY A 107 18.17 -13.06 -3.12
CA GLY A 107 18.31 -12.16 -1.99
C GLY A 107 19.47 -12.51 -1.05
N PRO A 108 19.46 -11.97 0.21
CA PRO A 108 18.47 -11.06 0.74
C PRO A 108 18.56 -9.64 0.16
N TYR A 109 17.43 -8.91 0.17
CA TYR A 109 17.30 -7.60 -0.47
C TYR A 109 17.49 -6.45 0.53
N ASP A 110 17.92 -5.27 0.05
CA ASP A 110 17.98 -4.05 0.88
C ASP A 110 16.58 -3.55 1.24
N ALA A 111 15.63 -3.74 0.32
CA ALA A 111 14.26 -3.33 0.54
C ALA A 111 13.24 -4.28 -0.11
N LEU A 112 12.01 -4.23 0.40
CA LEU A 112 10.85 -4.92 -0.13
C LEU A 112 9.69 -3.93 -0.29
N LEU A 113 9.01 -3.99 -1.42
CA LEU A 113 7.79 -3.25 -1.73
C LEU A 113 6.62 -4.23 -1.88
N ALA A 114 5.47 -3.94 -1.29
CA ALA A 114 4.25 -4.71 -1.44
C ALA A 114 3.04 -3.78 -1.56
N MET A 115 2.68 -3.42 -2.80
CA MET A 115 1.55 -2.55 -3.10
C MET A 115 0.33 -3.38 -3.47
N GLY A 116 -0.80 -3.17 -2.77
CA GLY A 116 -2.04 -3.90 -3.02
C GLY A 116 -2.02 -5.38 -2.64
N VAL A 117 -1.12 -5.81 -1.75
CA VAL A 117 -0.96 -7.23 -1.36
C VAL A 117 -1.62 -7.52 -0.03
N LEU A 118 -1.20 -6.84 1.03
CA LEU A 118 -1.66 -7.14 2.40
C LEU A 118 -3.18 -7.09 2.57
N PRO A 119 -3.94 -6.18 1.91
CA PRO A 119 -5.39 -6.20 1.98
C PRO A 119 -6.06 -7.48 1.47
N HIS A 120 -5.36 -8.29 0.68
CA HIS A 120 -5.91 -9.46 -0.02
C HIS A 120 -5.39 -10.81 0.48
N VAL A 121 -4.36 -10.86 1.31
CA VAL A 121 -3.84 -12.13 1.85
C VAL A 121 -4.79 -12.72 2.88
N GLY A 122 -4.80 -14.04 2.97
CA GLY A 122 -5.60 -14.79 3.96
C GLY A 122 -5.02 -14.67 5.37
N HIS A 123 -3.69 -14.80 5.50
CA HIS A 123 -2.95 -14.85 6.75
C HIS A 123 -1.85 -13.77 6.80
N GLU A 124 -2.20 -12.57 7.23
CA GLU A 124 -1.32 -11.40 7.24
C GLU A 124 -0.02 -11.62 8.00
N ARG A 125 -0.09 -12.31 9.14
CA ARG A 125 1.10 -12.64 9.94
C ARG A 125 2.10 -13.50 9.16
N VAL A 126 1.61 -14.51 8.42
CA VAL A 126 2.46 -15.38 7.59
C VAL A 126 3.10 -14.58 6.47
N ALA A 127 2.33 -13.74 5.80
CA ALA A 127 2.83 -12.86 4.74
C ALA A 127 3.93 -11.93 5.27
N LEU A 128 3.72 -11.26 6.42
CA LEU A 128 4.71 -10.37 7.01
C LEU A 128 5.97 -11.11 7.48
N GLN A 129 5.86 -12.31 8.04
CA GLN A 129 7.01 -13.13 8.41
C GLN A 129 7.82 -13.57 7.18
N ASN A 130 7.15 -13.89 6.07
CA ASN A 130 7.82 -14.19 4.81
C ASN A 130 8.51 -12.95 4.23
N MET A 131 7.86 -11.77 4.27
CA MET A 131 8.48 -10.50 3.89
C MET A 131 9.73 -10.19 4.74
N TYR A 132 9.64 -10.40 6.06
CA TYR A 132 10.77 -10.26 6.98
C TYR A 132 11.98 -11.13 6.56
N SER A 133 11.71 -12.36 6.13
CA SER A 133 12.77 -13.31 5.73
C SER A 133 13.49 -12.93 4.44
N LEU A 134 12.88 -12.08 3.58
CA LEU A 134 13.42 -11.68 2.29
C LEU A 134 14.36 -10.47 2.36
N VAL A 135 14.25 -9.65 3.39
CA VAL A 135 15.12 -8.46 3.54
C VAL A 135 16.33 -8.73 4.41
N LYS A 136 17.43 -8.02 4.13
CA LYS A 136 18.67 -8.07 4.93
C LYS A 136 18.41 -7.60 6.37
N PRO A 137 19.22 -8.02 7.36
CA PRO A 137 19.30 -7.29 8.63
C PRO A 137 19.56 -5.80 8.37
N GLY A 138 18.77 -4.91 8.97
CA GLY A 138 18.77 -3.47 8.68
C GLY A 138 18.02 -3.07 7.41
N GLY A 139 17.52 -4.02 6.63
CA GLY A 139 16.70 -3.77 5.45
C GLY A 139 15.29 -3.29 5.79
N SER A 140 14.62 -2.68 4.82
CA SER A 140 13.31 -2.05 4.97
C SER A 140 12.21 -2.78 4.21
N VAL A 141 10.99 -2.68 4.71
CA VAL A 141 9.78 -3.08 3.99
C VAL A 141 8.83 -1.90 3.85
N PHE A 142 8.13 -1.84 2.72
CA PHE A 142 7.11 -0.84 2.41
C PHE A 142 5.86 -1.58 1.98
N VAL A 143 4.85 -1.58 2.86
CA VAL A 143 3.64 -2.39 2.68
C VAL A 143 2.42 -1.49 2.64
N GLU A 144 1.68 -1.52 1.53
CA GLU A 144 0.43 -0.78 1.41
C GLU A 144 -0.67 -1.41 2.24
N CYS A 145 -1.41 -0.55 2.93
CA CYS A 145 -2.64 -0.87 3.64
C CYS A 145 -3.76 0.05 3.19
N ARG A 146 -4.99 -0.44 3.17
CA ARG A 146 -6.19 0.38 2.99
C ARG A 146 -6.57 1.03 4.31
N ASN A 147 -6.84 2.32 4.29
CA ASN A 147 -7.04 3.10 5.50
C ASN A 147 -8.48 2.99 6.03
N LYS A 148 -8.64 2.33 7.16
CA LYS A 148 -9.93 2.18 7.84
C LYS A 148 -10.51 3.52 8.31
N LEU A 149 -9.69 4.47 8.77
CA LEU A 149 -10.14 5.78 9.26
C LEU A 149 -10.74 6.65 8.14
N PHE A 150 -10.33 6.43 6.90
CA PHE A 150 -10.91 7.10 5.74
C PHE A 150 -12.41 6.82 5.60
N SER A 151 -12.89 5.70 6.13
CA SER A 151 -14.31 5.34 6.17
C SER A 151 -15.19 6.42 6.80
N LEU A 152 -14.66 7.22 7.73
CA LEU A 152 -15.41 8.30 8.40
C LEU A 152 -15.80 9.43 7.46
N VAL A 153 -15.09 9.62 6.34
CA VAL A 153 -15.36 10.70 5.36
C VAL A 153 -16.04 10.21 4.08
N THR A 154 -16.35 8.91 3.98
CA THR A 154 -17.00 8.35 2.80
C THR A 154 -18.53 8.53 2.81
N PHE A 155 -19.16 8.63 3.97
CA PHE A 155 -20.60 8.75 4.18
C PHE A 155 -21.43 7.66 3.53
N ASN A 156 -20.90 6.44 3.53
CA ASN A 156 -21.52 5.25 2.94
C ASN A 156 -21.46 4.05 3.88
N ARG A 157 -21.69 2.84 3.35
CA ARG A 157 -21.63 1.57 4.09
C ARG A 157 -20.36 1.43 4.96
N PHE A 158 -19.21 1.85 4.47
CA PHE A 158 -17.97 1.78 5.25
C PHE A 158 -17.99 2.66 6.50
N THR A 159 -18.60 3.84 6.42
CA THR A 159 -18.81 4.70 7.61
C THR A 159 -19.70 4.02 8.65
N TYR A 160 -20.79 3.40 8.19
CA TYR A 160 -21.69 2.65 9.08
C TYR A 160 -20.95 1.50 9.77
N GLU A 161 -20.26 0.65 9.01
CA GLU A 161 -19.53 -0.50 9.54
C GLU A 161 -18.44 -0.06 10.52
N PHE A 162 -17.65 0.97 10.20
CA PHE A 162 -16.63 1.48 11.10
C PHE A 162 -17.23 1.99 12.44
N ILE A 163 -18.32 2.75 12.40
CA ILE A 163 -18.96 3.24 13.61
C ILE A 163 -19.53 2.07 14.43
N MET A 164 -20.27 1.16 13.79
CA MET A 164 -20.96 0.10 14.50
C MET A 164 -20.07 -1.02 14.99
N ASP A 165 -19.06 -1.41 14.20
CA ASP A 165 -18.28 -2.60 14.47
C ASP A 165 -16.94 -2.27 15.15
N ASP A 166 -16.29 -1.14 14.79
CA ASP A 166 -15.02 -0.74 15.40
C ASP A 166 -15.21 0.18 16.62
N LEU A 167 -16.01 1.26 16.50
CA LEU A 167 -16.18 2.21 17.60
C LEU A 167 -17.17 1.73 18.66
N LEU A 168 -18.27 1.12 18.25
CA LEU A 168 -19.35 0.65 19.12
C LEU A 168 -19.39 -0.89 19.22
N GLY A 169 -18.29 -1.58 18.93
CA GLY A 169 -18.22 -3.05 18.96
C GLY A 169 -18.64 -3.67 20.29
N ASP A 170 -18.29 -3.01 21.40
CA ASP A 170 -18.61 -3.44 22.78
C ASP A 170 -19.91 -2.84 23.33
N VAL A 171 -20.66 -2.07 22.52
CA VAL A 171 -21.96 -1.52 22.90
C VAL A 171 -23.08 -2.46 22.47
N HIS A 172 -24.00 -2.78 23.38
CA HIS A 172 -25.05 -3.76 23.16
C HIS A 172 -26.47 -3.22 23.47
N GLY A 173 -27.48 -4.00 23.08
CA GLY A 173 -28.90 -3.76 23.40
C GLY A 173 -29.44 -2.48 22.78
N GLU A 174 -30.37 -1.85 23.50
CA GLU A 174 -31.14 -0.70 23.00
C GLU A 174 -30.26 0.48 22.56
N VAL A 175 -29.08 0.69 23.19
CA VAL A 175 -28.17 1.77 22.83
C VAL A 175 -27.55 1.49 21.45
N ARG A 176 -27.11 0.25 21.19
CA ARG A 176 -26.58 -0.14 19.88
C ARG A 176 -27.65 -0.03 18.80
N ASP A 177 -28.87 -0.49 19.09
CA ASP A 177 -29.98 -0.45 18.14
C ASP A 177 -30.34 0.99 17.76
N ALA A 178 -30.46 1.88 18.76
CA ALA A 178 -30.71 3.30 18.54
C ALA A 178 -29.60 3.98 17.74
N ALA A 179 -28.32 3.67 18.04
CA ALA A 179 -27.18 4.18 17.29
C ALA A 179 -27.20 3.69 15.84
N SER A 180 -27.47 2.40 15.60
CA SER A 180 -27.59 1.81 14.28
C SER A 180 -28.65 2.52 13.44
N GLU A 181 -29.85 2.67 13.96
CA GLU A 181 -30.94 3.39 13.27
C GLU A 181 -30.58 4.85 12.98
N PHE A 182 -29.94 5.54 13.91
CA PHE A 182 -29.50 6.91 13.71
C PHE A 182 -28.46 7.02 12.58
N VAL A 183 -27.42 6.17 12.59
CA VAL A 183 -26.35 6.22 11.58
C VAL A 183 -26.90 5.90 10.19
N LYS A 184 -27.77 4.87 10.04
CA LYS A 184 -28.41 4.52 8.77
C LYS A 184 -29.16 5.69 8.12
N THR A 185 -29.70 6.62 8.92
CA THR A 185 -30.38 7.80 8.37
C THR A 185 -29.45 8.90 7.89
N ARG A 186 -28.13 8.76 8.09
CA ARG A 186 -27.10 9.78 7.78
C ARG A 186 -26.13 9.36 6.70
N VAL A 187 -26.02 8.05 6.42
CA VAL A 187 -25.11 7.48 5.43
C VAL A 187 -25.87 6.57 4.47
N ASP A 188 -25.36 6.41 3.26
CA ASP A 188 -25.91 5.48 2.29
C ASP A 188 -25.31 4.08 2.53
N VAL A 189 -26.02 3.24 3.27
CA VAL A 189 -25.57 1.89 3.62
C VAL A 189 -25.56 0.92 2.44
N GLU A 190 -26.22 1.26 1.35
CA GLU A 190 -26.26 0.45 0.13
C GLU A 190 -25.09 0.74 -0.82
N VAL A 191 -24.31 1.81 -0.59
CA VAL A 191 -23.22 2.24 -1.47
C VAL A 191 -21.88 2.25 -0.72
N PRO A 192 -20.84 1.59 -1.21
CA PRO A 192 -20.89 0.56 -2.27
C PRO A 192 -21.64 -0.69 -1.79
N PRO A 193 -22.29 -1.41 -2.67
CA PRO A 193 -22.99 -2.64 -2.29
C PRO A 193 -21.99 -3.65 -1.70
N LYS A 194 -22.46 -4.46 -0.75
CA LYS A 194 -21.62 -5.50 -0.15
C LYS A 194 -21.24 -6.53 -1.22
N PRO A 195 -19.94 -6.82 -1.42
CA PRO A 195 -19.53 -7.78 -2.43
C PRO A 195 -19.99 -9.20 -2.07
N SER A 196 -20.27 -10.01 -3.08
CA SER A 196 -20.67 -11.42 -2.94
C SER A 196 -19.48 -12.38 -2.70
N GLY A 197 -18.26 -11.87 -2.76
CA GLY A 197 -17.00 -12.65 -2.67
C GLY A 197 -15.99 -12.04 -1.70
N HIS A 198 -14.72 -12.20 -2.03
CA HIS A 198 -13.63 -11.67 -1.22
C HIS A 198 -13.69 -10.14 -1.15
N GLU A 199 -13.67 -9.61 0.06
CA GLU A 199 -13.58 -8.18 0.33
C GLU A 199 -12.17 -7.86 0.87
N ALA A 200 -11.57 -6.79 0.34
CA ALA A 200 -10.28 -6.37 0.81
C ALA A 200 -10.34 -5.89 2.26
N LYS A 201 -9.30 -6.21 3.03
CA LYS A 201 -9.16 -5.78 4.41
C LYS A 201 -8.77 -4.31 4.50
N TYR A 202 -9.30 -3.65 5.51
CA TYR A 202 -8.94 -2.29 5.89
C TYR A 202 -8.21 -2.31 7.22
N HIS A 203 -7.18 -1.48 7.35
CA HIS A 203 -6.33 -1.43 8.53
C HIS A 203 -6.44 -0.07 9.23
N ASN A 204 -6.36 -0.09 10.55
CA ASN A 204 -6.32 1.13 11.34
C ASN A 204 -4.87 1.60 11.47
N PRO A 205 -4.51 2.78 10.89
CA PRO A 205 -3.14 3.28 10.95
C PRO A 205 -2.66 3.61 12.37
N LEU A 206 -3.58 3.75 13.34
CA LEU A 206 -3.23 4.07 14.73
C LEU A 206 -2.66 2.86 15.50
N ASN A 207 -2.99 1.64 15.10
CA ASN A 207 -2.52 0.43 15.76
C ASN A 207 -1.85 -0.59 14.82
N ILE A 208 -1.64 -0.26 13.56
CA ILE A 208 -1.00 -1.15 12.57
C ILE A 208 0.40 -1.61 13.00
N HIS A 209 1.10 -0.81 13.82
CA HIS A 209 2.42 -1.13 14.33
C HIS A 209 2.46 -2.46 15.09
N GLU A 210 1.42 -2.81 15.85
CA GLU A 210 1.33 -4.06 16.61
C GLU A 210 1.54 -5.30 15.71
N MET A 211 0.90 -5.29 14.53
CA MET A 211 1.01 -6.40 13.57
C MET A 211 2.43 -6.56 13.02
N PHE A 212 3.12 -5.45 12.75
CA PHE A 212 4.50 -5.47 12.25
C PHE A 212 5.50 -5.83 13.35
N GLU A 213 5.31 -5.33 14.58
CA GLU A 213 6.10 -5.70 15.75
C GLU A 213 5.99 -7.20 16.04
N ASP A 214 4.79 -7.76 15.97
CA ASP A 214 4.54 -9.21 16.11
C ASP A 214 5.26 -10.06 15.05
N ALA A 215 5.50 -9.50 13.87
CA ALA A 215 6.30 -10.13 12.82
C ALA A 215 7.82 -9.93 12.98
N GLY A 216 8.25 -9.14 13.97
CA GLY A 216 9.65 -8.89 14.30
C GLY A 216 10.25 -7.61 13.74
N PHE A 217 9.44 -6.76 13.08
CA PHE A 217 9.89 -5.47 12.58
C PHE A 217 10.01 -4.42 13.68
N VAL A 218 10.83 -3.41 13.43
CA VAL A 218 11.08 -2.25 14.31
C VAL A 218 10.98 -0.94 13.51
N ASP A 219 11.01 0.19 14.22
CA ASP A 219 11.02 1.55 13.62
C ASP A 219 9.87 1.75 12.62
N ILE A 220 8.67 1.36 13.02
CA ILE A 220 7.48 1.34 12.17
C ILE A 220 6.93 2.76 12.01
N ARG A 221 6.70 3.17 10.77
CA ARG A 221 6.14 4.46 10.39
C ARG A 221 4.98 4.30 9.43
N VAL A 222 3.96 5.12 9.61
CA VAL A 222 2.80 5.20 8.71
C VAL A 222 3.00 6.41 7.78
N ARG A 223 2.90 6.16 6.47
CA ARG A 223 3.04 7.16 5.41
C ARG A 223 1.73 7.24 4.60
N PRO A 224 0.81 8.15 4.96
CA PRO A 224 -0.43 8.32 4.21
C PRO A 224 -0.15 8.76 2.76
N PHE A 225 -0.97 8.27 1.84
CA PHE A 225 -0.99 8.69 0.44
C PHE A 225 -2.39 8.47 -0.14
N HIS A 226 -2.63 8.94 -1.37
CA HIS A 226 -3.93 8.95 -2.00
C HIS A 226 -4.91 9.84 -1.24
N TYR A 227 -4.52 11.12 -1.12
CA TYR A 227 -5.40 12.14 -0.54
C TYR A 227 -6.65 12.35 -1.37
N HIS A 228 -7.73 12.59 -0.68
CA HIS A 228 -9.00 13.04 -1.25
C HIS A 228 -9.31 14.43 -0.67
N ALA A 229 -9.44 15.42 -1.54
CA ALA A 229 -9.73 16.81 -1.12
C ALA A 229 -11.08 16.95 -0.40
N ALA A 230 -12.02 16.03 -0.67
CA ALA A 230 -13.32 15.93 -0.03
C ALA A 230 -13.83 14.48 -0.14
N MET A 231 -15.15 14.26 0.04
CA MET A 231 -15.77 12.95 -0.10
C MET A 231 -15.51 12.37 -1.49
N PRO A 232 -15.16 11.07 -1.60
CA PRO A 232 -14.72 10.46 -2.87
C PRO A 232 -15.72 10.61 -4.04
N ARG A 233 -17.01 10.70 -3.73
CA ARG A 233 -18.05 10.91 -4.74
C ARG A 233 -17.82 12.14 -5.62
N PHE A 234 -17.20 13.18 -5.05
CA PHE A 234 -16.95 14.44 -5.77
C PHE A 234 -15.85 14.33 -6.83
N GLU A 235 -14.99 13.33 -6.78
CA GLU A 235 -14.03 13.09 -7.85
C GLU A 235 -14.73 12.82 -9.18
N LYS A 236 -15.84 12.07 -9.16
CA LYS A 236 -16.65 11.80 -10.36
C LYS A 236 -17.37 13.04 -10.86
N GLU A 237 -17.78 13.93 -9.95
CA GLU A 237 -18.53 15.13 -10.28
C GLU A 237 -17.63 16.28 -10.76
N LEU A 238 -16.47 16.46 -10.15
CA LEU A 238 -15.56 17.59 -10.31
C LEU A 238 -14.30 17.27 -11.13
N GLY A 239 -14.01 15.99 -11.37
CA GLY A 239 -12.94 15.54 -12.26
C GLY A 239 -11.57 16.13 -11.93
N ALA A 240 -10.94 16.80 -12.91
CA ALA A 240 -9.60 17.36 -12.80
C ALA A 240 -9.45 18.38 -11.65
N ALA A 241 -10.48 19.16 -11.34
CA ALA A 241 -10.44 20.12 -10.24
C ALA A 241 -10.28 19.41 -8.88
N PHE A 242 -11.05 18.33 -8.65
CA PHE A 242 -10.92 17.53 -7.44
C PHE A 242 -9.52 16.89 -7.32
N ARG A 243 -9.00 16.34 -8.41
CA ARG A 243 -7.68 15.73 -8.46
C ARG A 243 -6.56 16.75 -8.20
N ALA A 244 -6.67 17.95 -8.75
CA ALA A 244 -5.70 19.02 -8.51
C ALA A 244 -5.62 19.40 -7.02
N GLU A 245 -6.75 19.57 -6.34
CA GLU A 245 -6.79 19.85 -4.90
C GLU A 245 -6.24 18.69 -4.09
N SER A 246 -6.56 17.45 -4.47
CA SER A 246 -6.04 16.25 -3.80
C SER A 246 -4.51 16.16 -3.94
N ILE A 247 -3.96 16.48 -5.11
CA ILE A 247 -2.50 16.51 -5.35
C ILE A 247 -1.82 17.63 -4.56
N ALA A 248 -2.46 18.78 -4.38
CA ALA A 248 -1.94 19.83 -3.52
C ALA A 248 -1.72 19.32 -2.09
N LEU A 249 -2.63 18.51 -1.57
CA LEU A 249 -2.49 17.86 -0.25
C LEU A 249 -1.35 16.81 -0.22
N GLU A 250 -1.12 16.07 -1.32
CA GLU A 250 0.03 15.16 -1.43
C GLU A 250 1.37 15.90 -1.37
N ASN A 251 1.43 17.12 -1.88
CA ASN A 251 2.65 17.94 -1.89
C ASN A 251 2.89 18.65 -0.56
N GLU A 252 1.85 18.85 0.23
CA GLU A 252 1.90 19.45 1.56
C GLU A 252 1.27 18.50 2.61
N PRO A 253 1.84 17.30 2.80
CA PRO A 253 1.24 16.30 3.65
C PRO A 253 1.15 16.78 5.11
N SER A 254 0.02 16.48 5.73
CA SER A 254 -0.22 16.75 7.14
C SER A 254 -0.48 15.43 7.86
N ASP A 255 0.32 15.12 8.87
CA ASP A 255 0.30 13.83 9.56
C ASP A 255 -1.11 13.44 10.02
N TRP A 256 -1.80 14.31 10.76
CA TRP A 256 -3.11 13.98 11.28
C TRP A 256 -4.23 14.03 10.21
N ARG A 257 -4.17 14.97 9.25
CA ARG A 257 -5.15 15.04 8.15
C ARG A 257 -5.04 13.85 7.22
N GLY A 258 -3.80 13.42 6.92
CA GLY A 258 -3.54 12.25 6.10
C GLY A 258 -4.18 10.98 6.67
N LEU A 259 -4.21 10.82 7.99
CA LEU A 259 -4.88 9.69 8.63
C LEU A 259 -6.38 9.59 8.30
N PHE A 260 -7.05 10.70 8.01
CA PHE A 260 -8.48 10.74 7.72
C PHE A 260 -8.82 10.99 6.24
N LEU A 261 -7.97 11.72 5.51
CA LEU A 261 -8.22 12.11 4.11
C LEU A 261 -7.55 11.20 3.09
N CYS A 262 -6.66 10.30 3.50
CA CYS A 262 -6.03 9.32 2.61
C CYS A 262 -6.79 8.00 2.63
N SER A 263 -7.09 7.45 1.45
CA SER A 263 -7.73 6.13 1.34
C SER A 263 -6.74 4.96 1.56
N ALA A 264 -5.44 5.24 1.52
CA ALA A 264 -4.38 4.26 1.72
C ALA A 264 -3.20 4.86 2.47
N PHE A 265 -2.36 4.00 3.02
CA PHE A 265 -1.06 4.35 3.59
C PHE A 265 -0.05 3.24 3.34
N VAL A 266 1.22 3.60 3.33
CA VAL A 266 2.34 2.65 3.32
C VAL A 266 2.88 2.54 4.75
N VAL A 267 3.07 1.32 5.21
CA VAL A 267 3.84 1.03 6.42
C VAL A 267 5.30 0.85 6.01
N GLU A 268 6.16 1.73 6.50
CA GLU A 268 7.61 1.60 6.47
C GLU A 268 8.07 0.93 7.77
N ALA A 269 8.77 -0.18 7.66
CA ALA A 269 9.28 -0.90 8.83
C ALA A 269 10.64 -1.54 8.51
N TYR A 270 11.41 -1.89 9.55
CA TYR A 270 12.78 -2.34 9.40
C TYR A 270 13.01 -3.69 10.08
N ARG A 271 13.77 -4.55 9.41
CA ARG A 271 14.34 -5.72 10.06
C ARG A 271 15.50 -5.26 10.95
N PRO A 272 15.58 -5.64 12.24
CA PRO A 272 16.73 -5.29 13.11
C PRO A 272 18.08 -5.62 12.47
N SER A 273 19.08 -4.75 12.65
CA SER A 273 20.45 -4.95 12.12
C SER A 273 21.20 -6.08 12.81
N THR A 274 20.89 -6.31 14.10
CA THR A 274 21.40 -7.42 14.90
C THR A 274 20.20 -8.19 15.44
N GLY A 275 20.25 -9.53 15.36
CA GLY A 275 19.22 -10.33 16.03
C GLY A 275 19.19 -10.00 17.52
N LEU A 276 18.01 -9.65 18.02
CA LEU A 276 17.75 -9.60 19.45
C LEU A 276 17.90 -10.97 20.06
#